data_58276f9e5d59beb7199f55e414b9e6cb
#
_entry.id   58276f9e5d59beb7199f55e414b9e6cb
#
_cell.length_a   1.000
_cell.length_b   1.000
_cell.length_c   1.000
_cell.angle_alpha   90.00
_cell.angle_beta   90.00
_cell.angle_gamma   90.00
#
_symmetry.space_group_name_H-M   'P 1'
#
loop_
_entity.id
_entity.type
_entity.pdbx_description
1 polymer ?
#
loop_
_entity_poly.entity_id
_entity_poly.type
_entity_poly.pdbx_seq_one_letter_code
_entity_poly.pdbx_strand_id
1 'polypeptide(L)'
;MQYQKLQNIYYKDEKIYLQEYEQRFQALFTKHFDFEIKQFNHRYAYTAFLCYTEELVVLLEKIYAENQKLLVLLNKTPDVVLKQFCLLCIIDEVKASNDIEGNHSTRRELREAMENISNKNRFVSTMNKYKMLLSENEINFENAKAVRAFYDEFAHKEVIEDNPSNELDGEIFRRNPVDIDSGTGKTIHRGMYPEEKVIGYMETALEVFNAHDIPVLIKNAIFHYMFAYIHPFYDGNGRTARFMASYGLSKNLHYTVCLRLSVAVKKNTKKYYKD
;
A
#
# COMPACT_ATOMS: atom_id res chain seq x y z
N MET A 1 0.24 -21.02 18.33
CA MET A 1 0.96 -20.22 19.35
C MET A 1 0.64 -18.75 19.09
N GLN A 2 0.03 -18.06 20.06
CA GLN A 2 -0.38 -16.67 19.88
C GLN A 2 0.79 -15.76 20.29
N TYR A 3 1.41 -15.11 19.31
CA TYR A 3 2.50 -14.18 19.59
C TYR A 3 1.94 -12.83 20.07
N GLN A 4 2.41 -12.33 21.21
CA GLN A 4 2.17 -10.94 21.59
C GLN A 4 2.94 -10.00 20.66
N LYS A 5 2.41 -8.79 20.40
CA LYS A 5 3.15 -7.79 19.63
C LYS A 5 4.50 -7.49 20.32
N LEU A 6 5.59 -7.53 19.58
CA LEU A 6 6.95 -7.24 20.10
C LEU A 6 7.01 -5.87 20.78
N GLN A 7 6.32 -4.88 20.24
CA GLN A 7 6.20 -3.55 20.83
C GLN A 7 5.63 -3.60 22.27
N ASN A 8 4.62 -4.43 22.53
CA ASN A 8 4.03 -4.56 23.85
C ASN A 8 5.00 -5.22 24.85
N ILE A 9 5.85 -6.12 24.35
CA ILE A 9 6.88 -6.78 25.16
C ILE A 9 7.99 -5.79 25.47
N TYR A 10 8.44 -5.03 24.49
CA TYR A 10 9.48 -4.00 24.64
C TYR A 10 9.14 -3.01 25.77
N TYR A 11 7.91 -2.48 25.81
CA TYR A 11 7.50 -1.54 26.85
C TYR A 11 7.34 -2.16 28.24
N LYS A 12 7.31 -3.50 28.32
CA LYS A 12 7.24 -4.21 29.61
C LYS A 12 8.63 -4.56 30.14
N ASP A 13 9.46 -5.15 29.27
CA ASP A 13 10.81 -5.62 29.63
C ASP A 13 11.66 -5.77 28.36
N GLU A 14 12.71 -4.95 28.26
CA GLU A 14 13.62 -4.95 27.11
C GLU A 14 14.42 -6.25 26.99
N LYS A 15 14.73 -6.93 28.10
CA LYS A 15 15.47 -8.21 28.07
C LYS A 15 14.59 -9.32 27.48
N ILE A 16 13.33 -9.37 27.92
CA ILE A 16 12.34 -10.32 27.38
C ILE A 16 12.08 -10.02 25.91
N TYR A 17 12.02 -8.75 25.52
CA TYR A 17 11.88 -8.33 24.12
C TYR A 17 13.00 -8.91 23.25
N LEU A 18 14.26 -8.77 23.65
CA LEU A 18 15.41 -9.28 22.87
C LEU A 18 15.36 -10.81 22.72
N GLN A 19 14.99 -11.52 23.77
CA GLN A 19 14.83 -12.98 23.75
C GLN A 19 13.69 -13.41 22.79
N GLU A 20 12.54 -12.76 22.90
CA GLU A 20 11.37 -13.03 22.05
C GLU A 20 11.64 -12.65 20.58
N TYR A 21 12.36 -11.55 20.33
CA TYR A 21 12.79 -11.17 18.99
C TYR A 21 13.67 -12.28 18.40
N GLU A 22 14.72 -12.67 19.09
CA GLU A 22 15.67 -13.68 18.63
C GLU A 22 15.00 -15.04 18.41
N GLN A 23 14.13 -15.47 19.32
CA GLN A 23 13.36 -16.70 19.19
C GLN A 23 12.50 -16.71 17.92
N ARG A 24 11.83 -15.60 17.62
CA ARG A 24 10.99 -15.48 16.41
C ARG A 24 11.83 -15.37 15.16
N PHE A 25 12.94 -14.64 15.23
CA PHE A 25 13.87 -14.48 14.15
C PHE A 25 14.48 -15.82 13.71
N GLN A 26 14.85 -16.68 14.68
CA GLN A 26 15.43 -18.00 14.43
C GLN A 26 14.40 -19.12 14.22
N ALA A 27 13.11 -18.83 14.29
CA ALA A 27 12.10 -19.87 14.17
C ALA A 27 12.05 -20.47 12.76
N LEU A 28 11.80 -21.79 12.66
CA LEU A 28 11.80 -22.54 11.40
C LEU A 28 10.83 -21.98 10.33
N PHE A 29 9.75 -21.34 10.77
CA PHE A 29 8.72 -20.76 9.90
C PHE A 29 8.85 -19.24 9.76
N THR A 30 10.09 -18.73 9.84
CA THR A 30 10.37 -17.30 9.67
C THR A 30 11.07 -17.07 8.34
N LYS A 31 10.53 -16.14 7.56
CA LYS A 31 11.16 -15.63 6.34
C LYS A 31 11.79 -14.28 6.63
N HIS A 32 13.06 -14.14 6.28
CA HIS A 32 13.83 -12.90 6.42
C HIS A 32 13.83 -12.11 5.13
N PHE A 33 13.95 -10.78 5.27
CA PHE A 33 14.05 -9.87 4.14
C PHE A 33 15.32 -9.04 4.27
N ASP A 34 15.98 -8.76 3.17
CA ASP A 34 17.13 -7.83 3.14
C ASP A 34 16.63 -6.39 3.24
N PHE A 35 15.95 -6.12 4.34
CA PHE A 35 15.27 -4.86 4.61
C PHE A 35 15.40 -4.52 6.10
N GLU A 36 16.05 -3.41 6.41
CA GLU A 36 16.21 -2.95 7.79
C GLU A 36 15.12 -1.95 8.18
N ILE A 37 14.57 -2.15 9.36
CA ILE A 37 13.59 -1.27 9.99
C ILE A 37 14.25 -0.56 11.16
N LYS A 38 14.23 0.77 11.14
CA LYS A 38 14.69 1.61 12.24
C LYS A 38 13.57 2.56 12.64
N GLN A 39 13.15 2.49 13.89
CA GLN A 39 12.17 3.45 14.42
C GLN A 39 12.79 4.86 14.49
N PHE A 40 11.98 5.88 14.28
CA PHE A 40 12.41 7.27 14.39
C PHE A 40 13.01 7.54 15.77
N ASN A 41 14.18 8.17 15.81
CA ASN A 41 14.98 8.43 17.03
C ASN A 41 15.46 7.18 17.80
N HIS A 42 15.35 5.97 17.24
CA HIS A 42 15.93 4.77 17.82
C HIS A 42 17.39 4.58 17.36
N ARG A 43 18.23 3.99 18.24
CA ARG A 43 19.63 3.75 17.94
C ARG A 43 19.83 2.56 17.00
N TYR A 44 19.02 1.53 17.15
CA TYR A 44 19.20 0.24 16.48
C TYR A 44 18.25 0.08 15.29
N ALA A 45 18.77 -0.53 14.24
CA ALA A 45 17.98 -1.07 13.13
C ALA A 45 17.85 -2.59 13.30
N TYR A 46 16.75 -3.15 12.82
CA TYR A 46 16.44 -4.57 12.91
C TYR A 46 16.06 -5.09 11.54
N THR A 47 16.58 -6.28 11.18
CA THR A 47 16.21 -6.95 9.94
C THR A 47 14.72 -7.30 9.95
N ALA A 48 14.02 -6.97 8.89
CA ALA A 48 12.61 -7.32 8.73
C ALA A 48 12.44 -8.83 8.55
N PHE A 49 11.43 -9.38 9.20
CA PHE A 49 11.08 -10.79 9.07
C PHE A 49 9.58 -11.03 9.18
N LEU A 50 9.12 -12.13 8.64
CA LEU A 50 7.75 -12.62 8.75
C LEU A 50 7.72 -13.97 9.43
N CYS A 51 7.00 -14.09 10.55
CA CYS A 51 6.64 -15.38 11.12
C CYS A 51 5.32 -15.87 10.54
N TYR A 52 5.29 -17.07 9.98
CA TYR A 52 4.06 -17.73 9.59
C TYR A 52 3.36 -18.28 10.85
N THR A 53 2.28 -17.62 11.26
CA THR A 53 1.50 -18.04 12.44
C THR A 53 0.22 -18.78 12.01
N GLU A 54 -0.30 -19.62 12.90
CA GLU A 54 -1.58 -20.29 12.70
C GLU A 54 -2.73 -19.29 12.43
N GLU A 55 -2.73 -18.16 13.13
CA GLU A 55 -3.72 -17.09 12.94
C GLU A 55 -3.66 -16.49 11.54
N LEU A 56 -2.43 -16.31 11.00
CA LEU A 56 -2.25 -15.81 9.65
C LEU A 56 -2.81 -16.80 8.62
N VAL A 57 -2.55 -18.10 8.79
CA VAL A 57 -3.06 -19.15 7.90
C VAL A 57 -4.59 -19.19 7.93
N VAL A 58 -5.21 -19.18 9.12
CA VAL A 58 -6.67 -19.15 9.29
C VAL A 58 -7.27 -17.89 8.68
N LEU A 59 -6.59 -16.74 8.80
CA LEU A 59 -7.05 -15.49 8.18
C LEU A 59 -7.04 -15.57 6.66
N LEU A 60 -5.99 -16.12 6.07
CA LEU A 60 -5.89 -16.33 4.61
C LEU A 60 -7.01 -17.22 4.11
N GLU A 61 -7.26 -18.35 4.79
CA GLU A 61 -8.35 -19.26 4.45
C GLU A 61 -9.70 -18.56 4.47
N LYS A 62 -9.99 -17.78 5.51
CA LYS A 62 -11.23 -17.00 5.60
C LYS A 62 -11.38 -16.01 4.44
N ILE A 63 -10.32 -15.29 4.08
CA ILE A 63 -10.35 -14.31 2.97
C ILE A 63 -10.70 -15.04 1.66
N TYR A 64 -10.04 -16.16 1.36
CA TYR A 64 -10.31 -16.91 0.15
C TYR A 64 -11.70 -17.53 0.16
N ALA A 65 -12.19 -18.05 1.28
CA ALA A 65 -13.55 -18.57 1.42
C ALA A 65 -14.61 -17.49 1.16
N GLU A 66 -14.44 -16.29 1.71
CA GLU A 66 -15.36 -15.17 1.44
C GLU A 66 -15.28 -14.69 -0.02
N ASN A 67 -14.09 -14.67 -0.63
CA ASN A 67 -13.94 -14.37 -2.05
C ASN A 67 -14.67 -15.40 -2.92
N GLN A 68 -14.62 -16.70 -2.60
CA GLN A 68 -15.37 -17.72 -3.32
C GLN A 68 -16.90 -17.53 -3.21
N LYS A 69 -17.41 -17.20 -2.03
CA LYS A 69 -18.83 -16.87 -1.86
C LYS A 69 -19.25 -15.66 -2.71
N LEU A 70 -18.39 -14.65 -2.76
CA LEU A 70 -18.61 -13.46 -3.58
C LEU A 70 -18.66 -13.84 -5.08
N LEU A 71 -17.74 -14.67 -5.57
CA LEU A 71 -17.73 -15.11 -6.96
C LEU A 71 -19.04 -15.81 -7.34
N VAL A 72 -19.60 -16.65 -6.46
CA VAL A 72 -20.89 -17.31 -6.69
C VAL A 72 -22.03 -16.29 -6.83
N LEU A 73 -22.01 -15.20 -6.09
CA LEU A 73 -23.00 -14.11 -6.20
C LEU A 73 -22.82 -13.32 -7.51
N LEU A 74 -21.57 -12.96 -7.83
CA LEU A 74 -21.25 -12.15 -9.00
C LEU A 74 -21.58 -12.90 -10.31
N ASN A 75 -21.36 -14.22 -10.37
CA ASN A 75 -21.71 -15.05 -11.52
C ASN A 75 -23.23 -15.09 -11.82
N LYS A 76 -24.07 -14.69 -10.87
CA LYS A 76 -25.51 -14.55 -11.03
C LYS A 76 -25.95 -13.14 -11.40
N THR A 77 -25.00 -12.19 -11.41
CA THR A 77 -25.27 -10.77 -11.65
C THR A 77 -25.09 -10.48 -13.14
N PRO A 78 -26.06 -9.83 -13.81
CA PRO A 78 -25.88 -9.43 -15.22
C PRO A 78 -24.67 -8.52 -15.40
N ASP A 79 -23.89 -8.72 -16.46
CA ASP A 79 -22.63 -7.99 -16.73
C ASP A 79 -22.80 -6.47 -16.73
N VAL A 80 -23.92 -5.96 -17.26
CA VAL A 80 -24.22 -4.53 -17.28
C VAL A 80 -24.33 -3.97 -15.86
N VAL A 81 -24.98 -4.70 -14.95
CA VAL A 81 -25.15 -4.31 -13.54
C VAL A 81 -23.80 -4.37 -12.82
N LEU A 82 -23.04 -5.45 -13.05
CA LEU A 82 -21.70 -5.62 -12.48
C LEU A 82 -20.76 -4.50 -12.93
N LYS A 83 -20.77 -4.17 -14.22
CA LYS A 83 -19.96 -3.07 -14.76
C LYS A 83 -20.30 -1.72 -14.11
N GLN A 84 -21.56 -1.39 -13.99
CA GLN A 84 -22.00 -0.16 -13.32
C GLN A 84 -21.61 -0.15 -11.84
N PHE A 85 -21.77 -1.27 -11.14
CA PHE A 85 -21.34 -1.42 -9.76
C PHE A 85 -19.82 -1.16 -9.60
N CYS A 86 -18.99 -1.72 -10.49
CA CYS A 86 -17.54 -1.52 -10.46
C CYS A 86 -17.14 -0.06 -10.67
N LEU A 87 -17.79 0.66 -11.59
CA LEU A 87 -17.55 2.07 -11.80
C LEU A 87 -17.85 2.90 -10.54
N LEU A 88 -18.94 2.58 -9.82
CA LEU A 88 -19.24 3.21 -8.53
C LEU A 88 -18.20 2.84 -7.46
N CYS A 89 -17.73 1.58 -7.43
CA CYS A 89 -16.67 1.15 -6.52
C CYS A 89 -15.37 1.93 -6.76
N ILE A 90 -14.98 2.17 -8.02
CA ILE A 90 -13.79 2.99 -8.35
C ILE A 90 -13.94 4.40 -7.79
N ILE A 91 -15.10 5.05 -7.99
CA ILE A 91 -15.35 6.40 -7.47
C ILE A 91 -15.20 6.43 -5.94
N ASP A 92 -15.80 5.45 -5.25
CA ASP A 92 -15.73 5.37 -3.79
C ASP A 92 -14.31 5.09 -3.30
N GLU A 93 -13.56 4.22 -3.99
CA GLU A 93 -12.18 3.85 -3.67
C GLU A 93 -11.24 5.04 -3.80
N VAL A 94 -11.27 5.74 -4.94
CA VAL A 94 -10.45 6.93 -5.18
C VAL A 94 -10.81 8.03 -4.18
N LYS A 95 -12.12 8.28 -3.96
CA LYS A 95 -12.55 9.25 -2.95
C LYS A 95 -12.03 8.90 -1.57
N ALA A 96 -12.16 7.63 -1.15
CA ALA A 96 -11.68 7.20 0.16
C ALA A 96 -10.15 7.34 0.28
N SER A 97 -9.41 7.00 -0.78
CA SER A 97 -7.96 7.16 -0.84
C SER A 97 -7.52 8.61 -0.68
N ASN A 98 -8.20 9.53 -1.37
CA ASN A 98 -7.94 10.97 -1.25
C ASN A 98 -8.28 11.50 0.14
N ASP A 99 -9.44 11.13 0.69
CA ASP A 99 -9.88 11.57 2.02
C ASP A 99 -8.92 11.10 3.15
N ILE A 100 -8.24 9.93 3.00
CA ILE A 100 -7.24 9.45 3.96
C ILE A 100 -6.03 10.39 4.00
N GLU A 101 -5.61 10.93 2.86
CA GLU A 101 -4.48 11.86 2.74
C GLU A 101 -4.88 13.33 2.98
N GLY A 102 -6.14 13.59 3.32
CA GLY A 102 -6.66 14.96 3.48
C GLY A 102 -6.90 15.69 2.15
N ASN A 103 -6.79 15.00 1.03
CA ASN A 103 -7.01 15.55 -0.30
C ASN A 103 -8.50 15.55 -0.62
N HIS A 104 -9.08 16.73 -0.83
CA HIS A 104 -10.52 16.83 -1.06
C HIS A 104 -10.90 16.54 -2.50
N SER A 105 -11.79 15.56 -2.68
CA SER A 105 -12.44 15.25 -3.95
C SER A 105 -13.93 15.00 -3.78
N THR A 106 -14.73 15.44 -4.74
CA THR A 106 -16.17 15.17 -4.73
C THR A 106 -16.51 14.00 -5.66
N ARG A 107 -17.58 13.27 -5.33
CA ARG A 107 -18.07 12.20 -6.23
C ARG A 107 -18.43 12.73 -7.61
N ARG A 108 -18.83 13.99 -7.72
CA ARG A 108 -19.15 14.64 -8.99
C ARG A 108 -17.90 14.80 -9.85
N GLU A 109 -16.82 15.39 -9.30
CA GLU A 109 -15.53 15.53 -10.00
C GLU A 109 -14.96 14.19 -10.47
N LEU A 110 -15.03 13.16 -9.59
CA LEU A 110 -14.55 11.82 -9.93
C LEU A 110 -15.41 11.16 -11.01
N ARG A 111 -16.72 11.39 -11.04
CA ARG A 111 -17.61 10.91 -12.10
C ARG A 111 -17.32 11.62 -13.43
N GLU A 112 -17.16 12.91 -13.43
CA GLU A 112 -16.78 13.70 -14.61
C GLU A 112 -15.43 13.25 -15.16
N ALA A 113 -14.45 12.94 -14.28
CA ALA A 113 -13.17 12.37 -14.65
C ALA A 113 -13.30 10.95 -15.23
N MET A 114 -14.19 10.13 -14.65
CA MET A 114 -14.48 8.77 -15.12
C MET A 114 -15.04 8.77 -16.55
N GLU A 115 -15.91 9.72 -16.87
CA GLU A 115 -16.58 9.87 -18.16
C GLU A 115 -15.76 10.67 -19.17
N ASN A 116 -14.56 11.14 -18.77
CA ASN A 116 -13.67 11.99 -19.60
C ASN A 116 -14.36 13.25 -20.17
N ILE A 117 -15.34 13.80 -19.45
CA ILE A 117 -16.11 14.98 -19.88
C ILE A 117 -15.20 16.20 -20.07
N SER A 118 -14.08 16.23 -19.34
CA SER A 118 -13.07 17.30 -19.47
C SER A 118 -11.66 16.70 -19.31
N ASN A 119 -10.83 16.82 -20.34
CA ASN A 119 -9.41 16.46 -20.28
C ASN A 119 -8.60 17.31 -19.27
N LYS A 120 -9.20 18.35 -18.69
CA LYS A 120 -8.58 19.22 -17.70
C LYS A 120 -8.80 18.73 -16.24
N ASN A 121 -9.66 17.72 -16.03
CA ASN A 121 -9.90 17.21 -14.69
C ASN A 121 -8.65 16.46 -14.17
N ARG A 122 -8.12 16.89 -13.04
CA ARG A 122 -6.90 16.35 -12.41
C ARG A 122 -6.97 14.84 -12.10
N PHE A 123 -8.15 14.29 -11.90
CA PHE A 123 -8.36 12.89 -11.54
C PHE A 123 -8.49 11.92 -12.72
N VAL A 124 -8.44 12.40 -13.97
CA VAL A 124 -8.62 11.54 -15.16
C VAL A 124 -7.59 10.40 -15.19
N SER A 125 -6.32 10.72 -14.95
CA SER A 125 -5.24 9.73 -14.94
C SER A 125 -5.46 8.69 -13.85
N THR A 126 -5.75 9.11 -12.63
CA THR A 126 -6.06 8.24 -11.48
C THR A 126 -7.23 7.31 -11.79
N MET A 127 -8.34 7.85 -12.32
CA MET A 127 -9.53 7.05 -12.67
C MET A 127 -9.22 6.03 -13.77
N ASN A 128 -8.43 6.40 -14.78
CA ASN A 128 -8.02 5.49 -15.85
C ASN A 128 -7.15 4.34 -15.32
N LYS A 129 -6.22 4.60 -14.39
CA LYS A 129 -5.42 3.54 -13.75
C LYS A 129 -6.29 2.57 -12.96
N TYR A 130 -7.27 3.06 -12.19
CA TYR A 130 -8.20 2.18 -11.49
C TYR A 130 -9.10 1.37 -12.44
N LYS A 131 -9.48 1.91 -13.62
CA LYS A 131 -10.18 1.14 -14.66
C LYS A 131 -9.34 -0.03 -15.19
N MET A 132 -8.01 0.10 -15.23
CA MET A 132 -7.13 -1.00 -15.65
C MET A 132 -7.24 -2.23 -14.73
N LEU A 133 -7.66 -2.07 -13.47
CA LEU A 133 -7.94 -3.21 -12.57
C LEU A 133 -9.15 -4.04 -13.00
N LEU A 134 -10.02 -3.51 -13.87
CA LEU A 134 -11.17 -4.24 -14.43
C LEU A 134 -10.81 -5.02 -15.70
N SER A 135 -9.62 -4.83 -16.21
CA SER A 135 -9.10 -5.50 -17.40
C SER A 135 -7.89 -6.35 -17.03
N GLU A 136 -7.54 -7.29 -17.90
CA GLU A 136 -6.36 -8.15 -17.71
C GLU A 136 -5.04 -7.44 -18.05
N ASN A 137 -5.07 -6.11 -18.21
CA ASN A 137 -3.87 -5.34 -18.51
C ASN A 137 -2.87 -5.41 -17.35
N GLU A 138 -1.66 -5.80 -17.68
CA GLU A 138 -0.57 -5.81 -16.71
C GLU A 138 0.02 -4.41 -16.55
N ILE A 139 0.26 -4.03 -15.28
CA ILE A 139 0.99 -2.82 -14.93
C ILE A 139 2.40 -3.28 -14.54
N ASN A 140 3.40 -2.67 -15.17
CA ASN A 140 4.79 -3.01 -14.89
C ASN A 140 5.23 -2.37 -13.56
N PHE A 141 5.66 -3.22 -12.63
CA PHE A 141 6.31 -2.85 -11.37
C PHE A 141 7.58 -3.71 -11.16
N GLU A 142 8.38 -3.89 -12.20
CA GLU A 142 9.58 -4.73 -12.14
C GLU A 142 10.73 -4.06 -11.39
N ASN A 143 10.82 -2.73 -11.41
CA ASN A 143 11.94 -1.98 -10.83
C ASN A 143 11.51 -0.57 -10.38
N ALA A 144 12.41 0.12 -9.69
CA ALA A 144 12.19 1.47 -9.17
C ALA A 144 11.80 2.49 -10.27
N LYS A 145 12.40 2.40 -11.47
CA LYS A 145 12.07 3.27 -12.61
C LYS A 145 10.63 3.05 -13.08
N ALA A 146 10.16 1.82 -13.08
CA ALA A 146 8.76 1.50 -13.42
C ALA A 146 7.77 2.06 -12.39
N VAL A 147 8.12 2.03 -11.10
CA VAL A 147 7.32 2.67 -10.04
C VAL A 147 7.28 4.20 -10.23
N ARG A 148 8.41 4.82 -10.58
CA ARG A 148 8.47 6.25 -10.89
C ARG A 148 7.59 6.59 -12.09
N ALA A 149 7.72 5.86 -13.20
CA ALA A 149 6.91 6.08 -14.40
C ALA A 149 5.41 5.92 -14.10
N PHE A 150 5.04 4.92 -13.29
CA PHE A 150 3.67 4.78 -12.84
C PHE A 150 3.19 5.98 -12.01
N TYR A 151 4.00 6.45 -11.05
CA TYR A 151 3.67 7.60 -10.23
C TYR A 151 3.47 8.86 -11.07
N ASP A 152 4.33 9.10 -12.07
CA ASP A 152 4.25 10.25 -12.95
C ASP A 152 2.92 10.30 -13.72
N GLU A 153 2.40 9.14 -14.13
CA GLU A 153 1.10 9.05 -14.78
C GLU A 153 -0.07 9.05 -13.80
N PHE A 154 0.13 8.51 -12.58
CA PHE A 154 -0.95 8.24 -11.63
C PHE A 154 -1.28 9.42 -10.74
N ALA A 155 -0.27 10.04 -10.11
CA ALA A 155 -0.46 10.99 -9.03
C ALA A 155 0.29 12.32 -9.23
N HIS A 156 1.40 12.33 -9.98
CA HIS A 156 2.31 13.48 -10.07
C HIS A 156 1.60 14.77 -10.45
N LYS A 157 0.78 14.75 -11.50
CA LYS A 157 0.05 15.94 -11.96
C LYS A 157 -0.79 16.55 -10.84
N GLU A 158 -1.54 15.72 -10.14
CA GLU A 158 -2.40 16.16 -9.03
C GLU A 158 -1.56 16.75 -7.88
N VAL A 159 -0.47 16.07 -7.53
CA VAL A 159 0.46 16.49 -6.46
C VAL A 159 1.07 17.86 -6.75
N ILE A 160 1.50 18.12 -8.00
CA ILE A 160 2.13 19.37 -8.39
C ILE A 160 1.10 20.50 -8.55
N GLU A 161 -0.10 20.20 -9.00
CA GLU A 161 -1.20 21.19 -9.02
C GLU A 161 -1.58 21.63 -7.60
N ASP A 162 -1.55 20.72 -6.61
CA ASP A 162 -1.83 21.04 -5.22
C ASP A 162 -0.66 21.80 -4.55
N ASN A 163 0.59 21.35 -4.78
CA ASN A 163 1.78 22.01 -4.26
C ASN A 163 3.01 21.79 -5.17
N PRO A 164 3.41 22.81 -5.95
CA PRO A 164 4.56 22.71 -6.86
C PRO A 164 5.90 22.40 -6.16
N SER A 165 6.02 22.63 -4.85
CA SER A 165 7.24 22.30 -4.11
C SER A 165 7.46 20.79 -3.93
N ASN A 166 6.45 19.97 -4.24
CA ASN A 166 6.54 18.51 -4.21
C ASN A 166 7.13 17.91 -5.50
N GLU A 167 7.62 18.77 -6.43
CA GLU A 167 8.32 18.31 -7.62
C GLU A 167 9.55 17.48 -7.24
N LEU A 168 9.71 16.34 -7.92
CA LEU A 168 10.81 15.43 -7.62
C LEU A 168 12.11 15.96 -8.21
N ASP A 169 13.14 15.98 -7.38
CA ASP A 169 14.44 16.58 -7.65
C ASP A 169 15.57 15.55 -7.78
N GLY A 170 15.26 14.26 -7.61
CA GLY A 170 16.20 13.15 -7.76
C GLY A 170 16.24 12.56 -9.17
N GLU A 171 17.06 11.53 -9.35
CA GLU A 171 17.12 10.78 -10.62
C GLU A 171 15.85 9.95 -10.85
N ILE A 172 15.35 9.27 -9.80
CA ILE A 172 14.16 8.44 -9.82
C ILE A 172 13.14 8.96 -8.80
N PHE A 173 13.58 9.24 -7.57
CA PHE A 173 12.74 9.64 -6.46
C PHE A 173 13.10 11.03 -5.94
N ARG A 174 12.91 11.31 -4.68
CA ARG A 174 13.29 12.56 -4.02
C ARG A 174 14.71 12.49 -3.48
N ARG A 175 15.41 13.61 -3.46
CA ARG A 175 16.75 13.73 -2.84
C ARG A 175 16.70 14.04 -1.36
N ASN A 176 15.71 14.80 -0.91
CA ASN A 176 15.66 15.28 0.46
C ASN A 176 14.83 14.38 1.38
N PRO A 177 15.11 14.33 2.69
CA PRO A 177 14.30 13.59 3.63
C PRO A 177 12.88 14.13 3.71
N VAL A 178 11.92 13.26 4.02
CA VAL A 178 10.52 13.61 4.31
C VAL A 178 10.16 13.03 5.66
N ASP A 179 9.62 13.90 6.52
CA ASP A 179 9.11 13.49 7.83
C ASP A 179 7.61 13.25 7.77
N ILE A 180 7.16 12.19 8.43
CA ILE A 180 5.75 11.87 8.59
C ILE A 180 5.37 12.23 10.01
N ASP A 181 4.47 13.20 10.14
CA ASP A 181 4.03 13.71 11.41
C ASP A 181 2.72 13.07 11.87
N SER A 182 2.58 12.91 13.17
CA SER A 182 1.29 12.60 13.78
C SER A 182 0.36 13.81 13.65
N GLY A 183 -0.95 13.58 13.77
CA GLY A 183 -1.93 14.68 13.80
C GLY A 183 -1.71 15.71 14.93
N THR A 184 -0.74 15.48 15.81
CA THR A 184 -0.31 16.38 16.90
C THR A 184 1.00 17.13 16.57
N GLY A 185 1.51 17.03 15.34
CA GLY A 185 2.76 17.66 14.90
C GLY A 185 4.05 17.02 15.41
N LYS A 186 3.96 15.79 15.95
CA LYS A 186 5.15 15.02 16.35
C LYS A 186 5.56 14.10 15.18
N THR A 187 6.81 14.20 14.74
CA THR A 187 7.39 13.28 13.76
C THR A 187 7.40 11.85 14.31
N ILE A 188 6.74 10.95 13.59
CA ILE A 188 6.60 9.53 13.95
C ILE A 188 7.49 8.64 13.08
N HIS A 189 7.78 9.08 11.86
CA HIS A 189 8.65 8.36 10.94
C HIS A 189 9.37 9.36 10.02
N ARG A 190 10.58 9.01 9.60
CA ARG A 190 11.31 9.68 8.53
C ARG A 190 11.51 8.71 7.39
N GLY A 191 11.02 9.06 6.20
CA GLY A 191 11.25 8.30 5.00
C GLY A 191 12.73 8.07 4.73
N MET A 192 13.06 7.02 4.00
CA MET A 192 14.43 6.67 3.72
C MET A 192 15.18 7.79 3.01
N TYR A 193 16.48 7.89 3.28
CA TYR A 193 17.37 8.93 2.77
C TYR A 193 18.82 8.44 2.87
N PRO A 194 19.73 8.79 1.96
CA PRO A 194 19.53 9.53 0.69
C PRO A 194 18.85 8.72 -0.43
N GLU A 195 18.72 9.30 -1.63
CA GLU A 195 18.02 8.70 -2.77
C GLU A 195 18.52 7.31 -3.14
N GLU A 196 19.84 7.06 -3.08
CA GLU A 196 20.43 5.76 -3.39
C GLU A 196 19.87 4.66 -2.47
N LYS A 197 19.62 5.01 -1.18
CA LYS A 197 18.94 4.10 -0.25
C LYS A 197 17.48 3.91 -0.62
N VAL A 198 16.79 4.98 -1.01
CA VAL A 198 15.38 4.89 -1.47
C VAL A 198 15.27 3.92 -2.63
N ILE A 199 16.17 4.04 -3.62
CA ILE A 199 16.21 3.15 -4.79
C ILE A 199 16.50 1.71 -4.35
N GLY A 200 17.58 1.47 -3.60
CA GLY A 200 17.96 0.11 -3.18
C GLY A 200 16.87 -0.60 -2.38
N TYR A 201 16.26 0.09 -1.41
CA TYR A 201 15.18 -0.49 -0.63
C TYR A 201 13.89 -0.68 -1.42
N MET A 202 13.63 0.16 -2.44
CA MET A 202 12.52 -0.02 -3.35
C MET A 202 12.71 -1.27 -4.21
N GLU A 203 13.93 -1.52 -4.72
CA GLU A 203 14.22 -2.75 -5.46
C GLU A 203 13.98 -3.99 -4.58
N THR A 204 14.48 -4.01 -3.34
CA THR A 204 14.20 -5.09 -2.39
C THR A 204 12.68 -5.27 -2.13
N ALA A 205 11.93 -4.16 -1.98
CA ALA A 205 10.49 -4.24 -1.78
C ALA A 205 9.78 -4.81 -3.03
N LEU A 206 10.26 -4.47 -4.23
CA LEU A 206 9.71 -4.98 -5.49
C LEU A 206 10.06 -6.46 -5.72
N GLU A 207 11.22 -6.92 -5.28
CA GLU A 207 11.53 -8.36 -5.24
C GLU A 207 10.50 -9.13 -4.41
N VAL A 208 10.13 -8.60 -3.24
CA VAL A 208 9.06 -9.19 -2.42
C VAL A 208 7.71 -9.13 -3.13
N PHE A 209 7.36 -8.00 -3.74
CA PHE A 209 6.10 -7.82 -4.47
C PHE A 209 5.93 -8.82 -5.61
N ASN A 210 7.02 -9.10 -6.34
CA ASN A 210 7.06 -10.00 -7.48
C ASN A 210 7.39 -11.45 -7.10
N ALA A 211 7.72 -11.75 -5.84
CA ALA A 211 8.10 -13.09 -5.38
C ALA A 211 7.04 -14.15 -5.69
N HIS A 212 7.46 -15.34 -6.10
CA HIS A 212 6.57 -16.47 -6.40
C HIS A 212 6.44 -17.45 -5.21
N ASP A 213 7.35 -17.40 -4.26
CA ASP A 213 7.43 -18.27 -3.09
C ASP A 213 6.75 -17.71 -1.84
N ILE A 214 6.13 -16.51 -1.94
CA ILE A 214 5.35 -15.90 -0.87
C ILE A 214 3.88 -15.82 -1.30
N PRO A 215 2.91 -16.26 -0.46
CA PRO A 215 1.49 -16.13 -0.77
C PRO A 215 1.11 -14.69 -1.10
N VAL A 216 0.30 -14.49 -2.17
CA VAL A 216 0.03 -13.17 -2.74
C VAL A 216 -0.49 -12.15 -1.73
N LEU A 217 -1.42 -12.54 -0.86
CA LEU A 217 -1.97 -11.62 0.14
C LEU A 217 -0.90 -11.19 1.16
N ILE A 218 0.02 -12.09 1.51
CA ILE A 218 1.10 -11.82 2.45
C ILE A 218 2.14 -10.90 1.81
N LYS A 219 2.66 -11.25 0.62
CA LYS A 219 3.66 -10.40 -0.06
C LYS A 219 3.13 -9.00 -0.34
N ASN A 220 1.85 -8.89 -0.68
CA ASN A 220 1.20 -7.60 -0.91
C ASN A 220 1.12 -6.74 0.38
N ALA A 221 0.84 -7.35 1.52
CA ALA A 221 0.83 -6.65 2.81
C ALA A 221 2.25 -6.22 3.23
N ILE A 222 3.26 -7.08 3.03
CA ILE A 222 4.67 -6.76 3.30
C ILE A 222 5.14 -5.61 2.41
N PHE A 223 4.89 -5.70 1.10
CA PHE A 223 5.23 -4.64 0.15
C PHE A 223 4.58 -3.31 0.52
N HIS A 224 3.30 -3.34 0.88
CA HIS A 224 2.58 -2.12 1.28
C HIS A 224 3.24 -1.45 2.50
N TYR A 225 3.65 -2.24 3.50
CA TYR A 225 4.41 -1.75 4.65
C TYR A 225 5.77 -1.20 4.23
N MET A 226 6.55 -1.96 3.43
CA MET A 226 7.87 -1.53 2.96
C MET A 226 7.78 -0.23 2.16
N PHE A 227 6.81 -0.10 1.25
CA PHE A 227 6.61 1.11 0.47
C PHE A 227 6.29 2.33 1.36
N ALA A 228 5.40 2.14 2.34
CA ALA A 228 5.06 3.19 3.30
C ALA A 228 6.26 3.61 4.16
N TYR A 229 7.12 2.65 4.52
CA TYR A 229 8.36 2.89 5.27
C TYR A 229 9.41 3.63 4.44
N ILE A 230 9.63 3.22 3.19
CA ILE A 230 10.57 3.88 2.24
C ILE A 230 10.14 5.33 1.98
N HIS A 231 8.85 5.54 1.74
CA HIS A 231 8.24 6.84 1.47
C HIS A 231 8.93 7.59 0.31
N PRO A 232 8.90 7.03 -0.93
CA PRO A 232 9.82 7.44 -2.00
C PRO A 232 9.54 8.83 -2.61
N PHE A 233 8.35 9.39 -2.43
CA PHE A 233 7.93 10.67 -3.01
C PHE A 233 7.78 11.76 -1.94
N TYR A 234 7.72 13.03 -2.34
CA TYR A 234 7.41 14.13 -1.43
C TYR A 234 5.94 14.09 -0.99
N ASP A 235 5.02 13.76 -1.92
CA ASP A 235 3.60 13.51 -1.66
C ASP A 235 3.06 12.41 -2.57
N GLY A 236 1.81 11.95 -2.35
CA GLY A 236 1.18 10.88 -3.13
C GLY A 236 1.60 9.46 -2.74
N ASN A 237 2.45 9.29 -1.72
CA ASN A 237 2.93 7.98 -1.27
C ASN A 237 1.78 7.06 -0.86
N GLY A 238 0.87 7.52 -0.02
CA GLY A 238 -0.25 6.73 0.47
C GLY A 238 -1.22 6.32 -0.66
N ARG A 239 -1.52 7.23 -1.58
CA ARG A 239 -2.37 6.96 -2.75
C ARG A 239 -1.75 5.91 -3.65
N THR A 240 -0.46 6.05 -3.97
CA THR A 240 0.31 5.10 -4.80
C THR A 240 0.41 3.74 -4.13
N ALA A 241 0.76 3.67 -2.85
CA ALA A 241 0.85 2.42 -2.08
C ALA A 241 -0.49 1.66 -2.05
N ARG A 242 -1.62 2.36 -1.84
CA ARG A 242 -2.94 1.72 -1.82
C ARG A 242 -3.37 1.25 -3.20
N PHE A 243 -3.05 2.00 -4.28
CA PHE A 243 -3.29 1.51 -5.63
C PHE A 243 -2.47 0.26 -5.93
N MET A 244 -1.16 0.25 -5.65
CA MET A 244 -0.30 -0.92 -5.87
C MET A 244 -0.77 -2.12 -5.05
N ALA A 245 -1.23 -1.90 -3.80
CA ALA A 245 -1.84 -2.95 -2.99
C ALA A 245 -3.14 -3.48 -3.62
N SER A 246 -4.02 -2.62 -4.13
CA SER A 246 -5.23 -3.04 -4.85
C SER A 246 -4.88 -3.84 -6.10
N TYR A 247 -3.87 -3.43 -6.86
CA TYR A 247 -3.37 -4.17 -8.02
C TYR A 247 -2.78 -5.54 -7.61
N GLY A 248 -1.95 -5.61 -6.57
CA GLY A 248 -1.42 -6.87 -6.06
C GLY A 248 -2.53 -7.84 -5.60
N LEU A 249 -3.56 -7.33 -4.92
CA LEU A 249 -4.71 -8.13 -4.51
C LEU A 249 -5.52 -8.66 -5.70
N SER A 250 -5.63 -7.89 -6.80
CA SER A 250 -6.40 -8.29 -8.00
C SER A 250 -5.83 -9.49 -8.73
N LYS A 251 -4.59 -9.89 -8.42
CA LYS A 251 -3.99 -11.10 -8.98
C LYS A 251 -4.60 -12.40 -8.42
N ASN A 252 -5.25 -12.35 -7.25
CA ASN A 252 -5.80 -13.55 -6.60
C ASN A 252 -7.22 -13.37 -6.04
N LEU A 253 -7.69 -12.14 -5.92
CA LEU A 253 -9.05 -11.84 -5.47
C LEU A 253 -9.82 -11.17 -6.61
N HIS A 254 -11.13 -11.29 -6.57
CA HIS A 254 -11.95 -10.59 -7.54
C HIS A 254 -11.76 -9.07 -7.41
N TYR A 255 -11.68 -8.36 -8.53
CA TYR A 255 -11.41 -6.92 -8.57
C TYR A 255 -12.40 -6.07 -7.74
N THR A 256 -13.64 -6.52 -7.56
CA THR A 256 -14.61 -5.81 -6.71
C THR A 256 -14.15 -5.74 -5.24
N VAL A 257 -13.37 -6.72 -4.76
CA VAL A 257 -12.75 -6.68 -3.42
C VAL A 257 -11.63 -5.64 -3.41
N CYS A 258 -10.79 -5.67 -4.44
CA CYS A 258 -9.63 -4.80 -4.57
C CYS A 258 -10.02 -3.32 -4.65
N LEU A 259 -11.15 -3.00 -5.28
CA LEU A 259 -11.75 -1.67 -5.37
C LEU A 259 -12.44 -1.20 -4.06
N ARG A 260 -12.19 -1.86 -2.94
CA ARG A 260 -12.74 -1.48 -1.61
C ARG A 260 -11.66 -1.35 -0.54
N LEU A 261 -10.38 -1.43 -0.93
CA LEU A 261 -9.25 -1.37 0.01
C LEU A 261 -9.21 -0.04 0.77
N SER A 262 -9.19 1.09 0.08
CA SER A 262 -9.15 2.42 0.71
C SER A 262 -10.43 2.70 1.49
N VAL A 263 -11.58 2.22 1.02
CA VAL A 263 -12.84 2.31 1.79
C VAL A 263 -12.75 1.55 3.11
N ALA A 264 -12.13 0.36 3.11
CA ALA A 264 -11.92 -0.42 4.34
C ALA A 264 -10.89 0.24 5.26
N VAL A 265 -9.78 0.75 4.71
CA VAL A 265 -8.77 1.53 5.44
C VAL A 265 -9.39 2.75 6.10
N LYS A 266 -10.17 3.56 5.36
CA LYS A 266 -10.83 4.76 5.87
C LYS A 266 -11.74 4.47 7.04
N LYS A 267 -12.50 3.36 7.01
CA LYS A 267 -13.34 2.92 8.12
C LYS A 267 -12.54 2.53 9.36
N ASN A 268 -11.27 2.17 9.20
CA ASN A 268 -10.38 1.65 10.23
C ASN A 268 -9.07 2.44 10.35
N THR A 269 -9.06 3.72 10.02
CA THR A 269 -7.87 4.58 9.92
C THR A 269 -6.98 4.51 11.17
N LYS A 270 -7.59 4.55 12.37
CA LYS A 270 -6.82 4.45 13.62
C LYS A 270 -6.06 3.14 13.76
N LYS A 271 -6.62 2.03 13.30
CA LYS A 271 -5.97 0.72 13.32
C LYS A 271 -4.89 0.63 12.25
N TYR A 272 -5.19 1.13 11.06
CA TYR A 272 -4.27 1.14 9.92
C TYR A 272 -2.94 1.87 10.21
N TYR A 273 -2.99 3.02 10.88
CA TYR A 273 -1.78 3.76 11.24
C TYR A 273 -1.12 3.31 12.56
N LYS A 274 -1.79 2.46 13.35
CA LYS A 274 -1.26 1.95 14.61
C LYS A 274 -0.52 0.61 14.44
N ASP A 275 -0.95 -0.19 13.51
CA ASP A 275 -0.43 -1.54 13.22
C ASP A 275 0.61 -1.49 12.13
#